data_f864a14c3f49fed8cf60d5b62c886cbf
#
_entry.id   f864a14c3f49fed8cf60d5b62c886cbf
#
_cell.length_a   1.000
_cell.length_b   1.000
_cell.length_c   1.000
_cell.angle_alpha   90.00
_cell.angle_beta   90.00
_cell.angle_gamma   90.00
#
_symmetry.space_group_name_H-M   'P 1'
#
loop_
_entity.id
_entity.type
_entity.pdbx_description
1 polymer ?
#
loop_
_entity_poly.entity_id
_entity_poly.type
_entity_poly.pdbx_seq_one_letter_code
_entity_poly.pdbx_strand_id
1 'polypeptide(L)'
;ITSANAYTVTHTSTASGSTSGGGGSGNAKYQINVGPATSTYGLGWGTDTWSTGTWGTASSSSNVVLVGRNWSLDNFGEDLIATVSDGGTFIWDTSSGTGARATALSNAPTASRFSLVSTDTRHLLIFGTETTIGSTGTQDDLFFRFSDREDATDYTPVATNEAGSLRISDGSKIVGAVKSAGQILVWTDTSLHGIQFVGTPFTFGLRQLGANAGLIAQHAAIEVNGIAYWMSDDAFYLYDGVVKKMPCSVQDFVFDDISYTNKNDIAVGLNTAYNEIIWYYPSASASQIDRAVAYNYLERTWYTLSLGRTTWLGAY
;
A
#
# COMPACT_ATOMS: atom_id res chain seq x y z
N ILE A 1 5.99 -25.51 -0.37
CA ILE A 1 6.75 -25.62 -1.63
C ILE A 1 8.10 -26.22 -1.28
N THR A 2 8.43 -27.38 -1.86
CA THR A 2 9.68 -28.08 -1.60
C THR A 2 10.77 -27.78 -2.64
N SER A 3 10.37 -27.22 -3.79
CA SER A 3 11.26 -26.71 -4.84
C SER A 3 10.45 -25.82 -5.80
N ALA A 4 11.11 -25.20 -6.78
CA ALA A 4 10.45 -24.35 -7.78
C ALA A 4 9.27 -25.02 -8.51
N ASN A 5 9.29 -26.37 -8.58
CA ASN A 5 8.30 -27.15 -9.31
C ASN A 5 7.64 -28.26 -8.45
N ALA A 6 7.81 -28.22 -7.14
CA ALA A 6 7.27 -29.24 -6.23
C ALA A 6 6.69 -28.64 -4.95
N TYR A 7 5.57 -29.16 -4.53
CA TYR A 7 4.96 -28.82 -3.23
C TYR A 7 4.43 -30.09 -2.56
N THR A 8 4.40 -30.05 -1.24
CA THR A 8 3.83 -31.14 -0.43
C THR A 8 2.52 -30.63 0.17
N VAL A 9 1.48 -31.43 0.03
CA VAL A 9 0.19 -31.19 0.66
C VAL A 9 0.01 -32.23 1.77
N THR A 10 -0.24 -31.75 2.99
CA THR A 10 -0.65 -32.60 4.10
C THR A 10 -2.17 -32.56 4.20
N HIS A 11 -2.84 -33.67 4.09
CA HIS A 11 -4.27 -33.76 4.30
C HIS A 11 -4.62 -34.81 5.38
N THR A 12 -5.78 -34.65 5.98
CA THR A 12 -6.19 -35.38 7.21
C THR A 12 -6.68 -36.82 6.99
N SER A 13 -6.86 -37.23 5.74
CA SER A 13 -7.32 -38.59 5.43
C SER A 13 -6.26 -39.38 4.67
N THR A 14 -6.14 -40.65 4.97
CA THR A 14 -5.25 -41.58 4.27
C THR A 14 -5.74 -41.76 2.84
N ALA A 15 -4.83 -41.61 1.87
CA ALA A 15 -5.16 -41.86 0.47
C ALA A 15 -5.59 -43.34 0.30
N SER A 16 -6.70 -43.54 -0.39
CA SER A 16 -7.24 -44.90 -0.65
C SER A 16 -6.51 -45.65 -1.78
N GLY A 17 -5.46 -45.04 -2.33
CA GLY A 17 -4.65 -45.67 -3.37
C GLY A 17 -3.44 -44.80 -3.71
N SER A 18 -2.37 -45.40 -4.22
CA SER A 18 -1.23 -44.69 -4.79
C SER A 18 -1.43 -44.55 -6.29
N THR A 19 -1.89 -43.39 -6.73
CA THR A 19 -1.92 -43.08 -8.16
C THR A 19 -0.81 -42.05 -8.42
N SER A 20 0.17 -42.46 -9.20
CA SER A 20 1.13 -41.55 -9.77
C SER A 20 0.43 -40.79 -10.89
N GLY A 21 -0.13 -39.67 -10.56
CA GLY A 21 -0.87 -38.84 -11.49
C GLY A 21 -0.67 -37.35 -11.13
N GLY A 22 -0.84 -36.54 -12.07
CA GLY A 22 -0.61 -35.13 -11.96
C GLY A 22 0.70 -34.74 -12.61
N GLY A 23 0.92 -33.51 -12.84
CA GLY A 23 2.11 -33.03 -13.53
C GLY A 23 1.84 -32.59 -14.96
N GLY A 24 0.62 -32.21 -15.22
CA GLY A 24 0.39 -31.31 -16.36
C GLY A 24 0.97 -29.94 -16.03
N SER A 25 1.64 -29.31 -16.99
CA SER A 25 2.18 -27.97 -16.89
C SER A 25 1.09 -26.92 -16.63
N GLY A 26 0.58 -26.85 -15.45
CA GLY A 26 -0.47 -25.87 -15.19
C GLY A 26 -1.14 -25.91 -13.83
N ASN A 27 -0.82 -26.89 -12.99
CA ASN A 27 -1.68 -27.18 -11.84
C ASN A 27 -1.37 -26.37 -10.57
N ALA A 28 -0.28 -25.64 -10.50
CA ALA A 28 -0.02 -24.71 -9.41
C ALA A 28 0.78 -23.52 -9.96
N LYS A 29 0.12 -22.44 -10.27
CA LYS A 29 0.77 -21.20 -10.66
C LYS A 29 0.47 -20.14 -9.62
N TYR A 30 1.52 -19.43 -9.15
CA TYR A 30 1.32 -18.13 -8.57
C TYR A 30 0.80 -17.21 -9.67
N GLN A 31 -0.35 -16.63 -9.49
CA GLN A 31 -0.89 -15.64 -10.41
C GLN A 31 -0.06 -14.36 -10.34
N ILE A 32 0.41 -14.02 -9.14
CA ILE A 32 1.20 -12.84 -8.84
C ILE A 32 2.27 -13.23 -7.84
N ASN A 33 3.51 -12.76 -8.07
CA ASN A 33 4.57 -12.90 -7.08
C ASN A 33 4.26 -11.97 -5.91
N VAL A 34 3.97 -12.54 -4.73
CA VAL A 34 3.63 -11.80 -3.52
C VAL A 34 4.80 -11.00 -2.93
N GLY A 35 6.02 -11.17 -3.45
CA GLY A 35 7.21 -10.56 -2.88
C GLY A 35 7.68 -11.24 -1.58
N PRO A 36 8.70 -10.70 -0.91
CA PRO A 36 9.18 -11.20 0.37
C PRO A 36 8.22 -10.82 1.50
N ALA A 37 8.19 -11.62 2.56
CA ALA A 37 7.42 -11.34 3.76
C ALA A 37 8.07 -10.25 4.63
N THR A 38 9.37 -10.03 4.49
CA THR A 38 10.16 -9.05 5.24
C THR A 38 11.04 -8.24 4.30
N SER A 39 11.34 -7.01 4.68
CA SER A 39 12.26 -6.15 3.93
C SER A 39 13.70 -6.62 4.12
N THR A 40 14.45 -6.69 3.04
CA THR A 40 15.89 -6.95 3.06
C THR A 40 16.63 -5.87 2.30
N TYR A 41 17.72 -5.37 2.85
CA TYR A 41 18.58 -4.42 2.14
C TYR A 41 19.51 -5.18 1.18
N GLY A 42 19.38 -4.90 -0.11
CA GLY A 42 20.15 -5.57 -1.16
C GLY A 42 21.39 -4.79 -1.63
N LEU A 43 21.61 -3.57 -1.16
CA LEU A 43 22.71 -2.70 -1.60
C LEU A 43 23.46 -2.10 -0.42
N GLY A 44 24.79 -2.10 -0.47
CA GLY A 44 25.65 -1.47 0.49
C GLY A 44 26.77 -2.36 1.01
N TRP A 45 27.67 -1.78 1.79
CA TRP A 45 28.74 -2.49 2.46
C TRP A 45 28.14 -3.44 3.51
N GLY A 46 28.35 -4.76 3.35
CA GLY A 46 27.89 -5.76 4.31
C GLY A 46 26.58 -6.47 3.92
N THR A 47 26.06 -6.26 2.72
CA THR A 47 24.85 -6.96 2.23
C THR A 47 25.11 -8.35 1.66
N ASP A 48 26.37 -8.75 1.53
CA ASP A 48 26.77 -10.10 1.12
C ASP A 48 27.94 -10.60 1.96
N THR A 49 28.27 -11.89 1.85
CA THR A 49 29.43 -12.48 2.55
C THR A 49 30.71 -11.81 2.14
N TRP A 50 31.56 -11.44 3.10
CA TRP A 50 32.90 -10.92 2.85
C TRP A 50 33.69 -11.87 1.95
N SER A 51 34.39 -11.29 0.96
CA SER A 51 35.25 -12.09 0.02
C SER A 51 34.47 -12.81 -1.10
N THR A 52 33.22 -12.47 -1.37
CA THR A 52 32.51 -12.94 -2.56
C THR A 52 32.71 -11.95 -3.72
N GLY A 53 33.53 -12.32 -4.67
CA GLY A 53 33.81 -11.52 -5.89
C GLY A 53 35.13 -10.73 -5.83
N THR A 54 35.52 -10.22 -7.00
CA THR A 54 36.72 -9.37 -7.17
C THR A 54 36.37 -7.91 -6.93
N TRP A 55 37.33 -7.14 -6.41
CA TRP A 55 37.22 -5.69 -6.26
C TRP A 55 36.78 -5.04 -7.59
N GLY A 56 35.72 -4.25 -7.56
CA GLY A 56 35.18 -3.56 -8.72
C GLY A 56 34.14 -4.35 -9.51
N THR A 57 33.79 -5.58 -9.12
CA THR A 57 32.65 -6.32 -9.66
C THR A 57 31.44 -5.99 -8.79
N ALA A 58 30.44 -5.37 -9.38
CA ALA A 58 29.16 -5.21 -8.70
C ALA A 58 28.66 -6.61 -8.30
N SER A 59 28.27 -6.78 -7.05
CA SER A 59 27.53 -7.97 -6.61
C SER A 59 26.42 -8.22 -7.63
N SER A 60 26.22 -9.47 -8.04
CA SER A 60 25.15 -9.82 -8.96
C SER A 60 23.81 -9.52 -8.24
N SER A 61 23.39 -8.31 -8.37
CA SER A 61 22.30 -7.68 -7.62
C SER A 61 20.92 -8.12 -8.12
N SER A 62 20.70 -9.42 -8.14
CA SER A 62 19.35 -9.95 -8.15
C SER A 62 18.59 -9.67 -6.82
N ASN A 63 19.26 -9.07 -5.85
CA ASN A 63 18.73 -8.78 -4.52
C ASN A 63 18.70 -7.28 -4.22
N VAL A 64 18.09 -6.53 -5.10
CA VAL A 64 17.69 -5.14 -4.82
C VAL A 64 16.73 -5.15 -3.64
N VAL A 65 16.77 -4.10 -2.81
CA VAL A 65 15.88 -3.86 -1.66
C VAL A 65 14.52 -4.48 -1.89
N LEU A 66 14.30 -5.59 -1.26
CA LEU A 66 13.03 -6.27 -1.34
C LEU A 66 12.20 -5.79 -0.14
N VAL A 67 11.40 -4.79 -0.39
CA VAL A 67 10.38 -4.35 0.55
C VAL A 67 9.22 -5.32 0.46
N GLY A 68 8.63 -5.69 1.59
CA GLY A 68 7.40 -6.47 1.63
C GLY A 68 6.34 -5.82 0.72
N ARG A 69 5.67 -6.62 -0.12
CA ARG A 69 4.65 -6.09 -1.02
C ARG A 69 3.34 -5.90 -0.29
N ASN A 70 2.86 -4.67 -0.29
CA ASN A 70 1.55 -4.32 0.20
C ASN A 70 0.51 -4.37 -0.92
N TRP A 71 -0.72 -4.62 -0.56
CA TRP A 71 -1.87 -4.55 -1.43
C TRP A 71 -2.74 -3.36 -1.05
N SER A 72 -3.30 -2.70 -2.05
CA SER A 72 -4.44 -1.81 -1.89
C SER A 72 -5.67 -2.45 -2.49
N LEU A 73 -6.77 -2.41 -1.75
CA LEU A 73 -8.05 -2.98 -2.13
C LEU A 73 -9.10 -1.88 -2.06
N ASP A 74 -9.89 -1.73 -3.10
CA ASP A 74 -10.99 -0.76 -3.13
C ASP A 74 -12.11 -1.24 -4.05
N ASN A 75 -13.31 -0.73 -3.85
CA ASN A 75 -14.46 -1.09 -4.68
C ASN A 75 -14.65 -0.11 -5.82
N PHE A 76 -14.81 -0.62 -7.03
CA PHE A 76 -15.24 0.13 -8.20
C PHE A 76 -16.67 -0.29 -8.57
N GLY A 77 -17.64 0.36 -7.94
CA GLY A 77 -19.02 -0.13 -7.98
C GLY A 77 -19.16 -1.41 -7.17
N GLU A 78 -19.58 -2.50 -7.81
CA GLU A 78 -19.70 -3.83 -7.20
C GLU A 78 -18.41 -4.64 -7.31
N ASP A 79 -17.48 -4.24 -8.19
CA ASP A 79 -16.25 -4.95 -8.46
C ASP A 79 -15.12 -4.56 -7.51
N LEU A 80 -14.20 -5.49 -7.25
CA LEU A 80 -13.04 -5.26 -6.42
C LEU A 80 -11.83 -4.93 -7.29
N ILE A 81 -11.23 -3.79 -7.02
CA ILE A 81 -9.90 -3.42 -7.54
C ILE A 81 -8.84 -3.83 -6.52
N ALA A 82 -7.79 -4.47 -7.01
CA ALA A 82 -6.65 -4.88 -6.20
C ALA A 82 -5.35 -4.47 -6.90
N THR A 83 -4.54 -3.66 -6.24
CA THR A 83 -3.23 -3.23 -6.76
C THR A 83 -2.14 -3.70 -5.82
N VAL A 84 -1.13 -4.35 -6.39
CA VAL A 84 0.05 -4.79 -5.64
C VAL A 84 1.17 -3.77 -5.81
N SER A 85 1.85 -3.42 -4.71
CA SER A 85 2.98 -2.49 -4.79
C SER A 85 4.09 -3.03 -5.69
N ASP A 86 4.64 -2.17 -6.53
CA ASP A 86 5.60 -2.49 -7.60
C ASP A 86 5.08 -3.55 -8.60
N GLY A 87 3.78 -3.49 -8.86
CA GLY A 87 3.10 -4.37 -9.80
C GLY A 87 1.87 -3.74 -10.42
N GLY A 88 1.09 -4.54 -11.13
CA GLY A 88 -0.10 -4.10 -11.84
C GLY A 88 -1.35 -4.04 -10.97
N THR A 89 -2.41 -3.54 -11.58
CA THR A 89 -3.75 -3.47 -11.01
C THR A 89 -4.62 -4.59 -11.59
N PHE A 90 -5.45 -5.17 -10.74
CA PHE A 90 -6.33 -6.29 -11.05
C PHE A 90 -7.77 -5.92 -10.71
N ILE A 91 -8.70 -6.48 -11.46
CA ILE A 91 -10.14 -6.38 -11.20
C ILE A 91 -10.74 -7.77 -10.97
N TRP A 92 -11.53 -7.90 -9.94
CA TRP A 92 -12.37 -9.06 -9.71
C TRP A 92 -13.83 -8.66 -9.94
N ASP A 93 -14.39 -9.17 -11.04
CA ASP A 93 -15.78 -8.98 -11.40
C ASP A 93 -16.66 -9.88 -10.53
N THR A 94 -17.49 -9.27 -9.70
CA THR A 94 -18.39 -9.96 -8.77
C THR A 94 -19.43 -10.80 -9.49
N SER A 95 -19.84 -10.42 -10.72
CA SER A 95 -20.79 -11.19 -11.54
C SER A 95 -20.25 -12.56 -11.93
N SER A 96 -18.93 -12.71 -11.98
CA SER A 96 -18.24 -13.97 -12.26
C SER A 96 -18.24 -14.95 -11.08
N GLY A 97 -18.69 -14.51 -9.90
CA GLY A 97 -18.79 -15.30 -8.67
C GLY A 97 -17.46 -15.59 -8.00
N THR A 98 -17.51 -16.16 -6.80
CA THR A 98 -16.32 -16.40 -5.93
C THR A 98 -15.37 -17.46 -6.45
N GLY A 99 -15.76 -18.26 -7.44
CA GLY A 99 -14.89 -19.23 -8.11
C GLY A 99 -14.00 -18.62 -9.19
N ALA A 100 -14.29 -17.40 -9.64
CA ALA A 100 -13.48 -16.69 -10.61
C ALA A 100 -12.29 -15.99 -9.92
N ARG A 101 -11.20 -15.83 -10.66
CA ARG A 101 -10.03 -15.08 -10.21
C ARG A 101 -10.08 -13.66 -10.74
N ALA A 102 -9.47 -12.74 -10.00
CA ALA A 102 -9.19 -11.41 -10.50
C ALA A 102 -8.30 -11.49 -11.76
N THR A 103 -8.58 -10.62 -12.72
CA THR A 103 -7.84 -10.48 -13.98
C THR A 103 -7.09 -9.16 -14.00
N ALA A 104 -6.00 -9.08 -14.76
CA ALA A 104 -5.31 -7.81 -14.94
C ALA A 104 -6.27 -6.78 -15.55
N LEU A 105 -6.27 -5.58 -15.00
CA LEU A 105 -7.09 -4.49 -15.49
C LEU A 105 -6.58 -4.01 -16.84
N SER A 106 -7.45 -3.99 -17.84
CA SER A 106 -7.09 -3.61 -19.20
C SER A 106 -6.63 -2.15 -19.27
N ASN A 107 -5.62 -1.88 -20.09
CA ASN A 107 -5.06 -0.55 -20.35
C ASN A 107 -4.54 0.19 -19.11
N ALA A 108 -4.55 -0.44 -17.93
CA ALA A 108 -3.99 0.14 -16.72
C ALA A 108 -2.44 0.05 -16.73
N PRO A 109 -1.76 0.91 -15.97
CA PRO A 109 -0.34 0.78 -15.74
C PRO A 109 0.05 -0.59 -15.19
N THR A 110 1.22 -1.09 -15.60
CA THR A 110 1.73 -2.41 -15.22
C THR A 110 2.62 -2.38 -13.99
N ALA A 111 3.05 -1.18 -13.57
CA ALA A 111 3.79 -0.94 -12.33
C ALA A 111 3.24 0.31 -11.61
N SER A 112 2.95 0.14 -10.32
CA SER A 112 2.40 1.19 -9.46
C SER A 112 2.66 0.89 -7.99
N ARG A 113 2.50 1.88 -7.13
CA ARG A 113 2.63 1.69 -5.68
C ARG A 113 1.31 1.20 -5.07
N PHE A 114 0.21 1.88 -5.35
CA PHE A 114 -1.13 1.54 -4.87
C PHE A 114 -2.20 2.23 -5.71
N SER A 115 -3.44 1.89 -5.46
CA SER A 115 -4.60 2.55 -6.07
C SER A 115 -5.68 2.88 -5.06
N LEU A 116 -6.58 3.80 -5.46
CA LEU A 116 -7.74 4.22 -4.70
C LEU A 116 -8.84 4.67 -5.66
N VAL A 117 -10.10 4.34 -5.36
CA VAL A 117 -11.27 4.79 -6.12
C VAL A 117 -11.85 6.04 -5.49
N SER A 118 -12.06 7.10 -6.28
CA SER A 118 -12.75 8.31 -5.82
C SER A 118 -14.20 8.00 -5.47
N THR A 119 -14.64 8.39 -4.28
CA THR A 119 -16.00 8.15 -3.81
C THR A 119 -17.04 8.94 -4.61
N ASP A 120 -16.71 10.21 -4.94
CA ASP A 120 -17.69 11.15 -5.51
C ASP A 120 -17.86 10.98 -7.02
N THR A 121 -16.80 10.56 -7.72
CA THR A 121 -16.77 10.58 -9.19
C THR A 121 -16.44 9.21 -9.79
N ARG A 122 -16.12 8.22 -8.97
CA ARG A 122 -15.73 6.86 -9.38
C ARG A 122 -14.63 6.85 -10.45
N HIS A 123 -13.60 7.67 -10.24
CA HIS A 123 -12.35 7.54 -10.97
C HIS A 123 -11.44 6.57 -10.21
N LEU A 124 -10.72 5.74 -10.92
CA LEU A 124 -9.64 4.94 -10.34
C LEU A 124 -8.33 5.73 -10.42
N LEU A 125 -7.79 6.10 -9.26
CA LEU A 125 -6.50 6.77 -9.15
C LEU A 125 -5.42 5.73 -8.88
N ILE A 126 -4.33 5.75 -9.66
CA ILE A 126 -3.18 4.85 -9.53
C ILE A 126 -1.95 5.70 -9.26
N PHE A 127 -1.30 5.46 -8.11
CA PHE A 127 -0.23 6.28 -7.56
C PHE A 127 1.15 5.64 -7.72
N GLY A 128 2.21 6.48 -7.87
CA GLY A 128 3.58 6.03 -8.02
C GLY A 128 3.73 5.14 -9.26
N THR A 129 3.25 5.60 -10.40
CA THR A 129 3.03 4.76 -11.57
C THR A 129 3.84 5.20 -12.79
N GLU A 130 3.71 4.44 -13.86
CA GLU A 130 4.39 4.68 -15.14
C GLU A 130 3.95 5.99 -15.80
N THR A 131 4.90 6.79 -16.27
CA THR A 131 4.60 7.95 -17.12
C THR A 131 4.20 7.51 -18.54
N THR A 132 4.65 6.33 -18.99
CA THR A 132 4.21 5.68 -20.22
C THR A 132 3.66 4.30 -19.88
N ILE A 133 2.35 4.10 -20.04
CA ILE A 133 1.66 2.85 -19.69
C ILE A 133 2.30 1.66 -20.45
N GLY A 134 2.55 0.59 -19.72
CA GLY A 134 3.19 -0.63 -20.24
C GLY A 134 4.72 -0.57 -20.29
N SER A 135 5.33 0.51 -19.78
CA SER A 135 6.78 0.67 -19.73
C SER A 135 7.24 0.84 -18.29
N THR A 136 7.47 -0.26 -17.58
CA THR A 136 7.85 -0.28 -16.15
C THR A 136 9.10 0.55 -15.83
N GLY A 137 10.01 0.72 -16.79
CA GLY A 137 11.19 1.58 -16.64
C GLY A 137 10.88 3.09 -16.58
N THR A 138 9.64 3.49 -16.83
CA THR A 138 9.19 4.90 -16.73
C THR A 138 8.39 5.18 -15.46
N GLN A 139 8.42 4.29 -14.49
CA GLN A 139 7.74 4.49 -13.20
C GLN A 139 8.36 5.69 -12.47
N ASP A 140 7.50 6.62 -12.06
CA ASP A 140 7.85 7.79 -11.25
C ASP A 140 7.03 7.73 -9.95
N ASP A 141 7.72 7.65 -8.84
CA ASP A 141 7.12 7.50 -7.51
C ASP A 141 6.28 8.71 -7.05
N LEU A 142 6.40 9.85 -7.73
CA LEU A 142 5.59 11.05 -7.47
C LEU A 142 4.49 11.30 -8.50
N PHE A 143 4.40 10.44 -9.51
CA PHE A 143 3.41 10.56 -10.57
C PHE A 143 2.18 9.69 -10.28
N PHE A 144 0.99 10.22 -10.61
CA PHE A 144 -0.23 9.44 -10.52
C PHE A 144 -1.13 9.69 -11.72
N ARG A 145 -1.91 8.67 -12.06
CA ARG A 145 -2.92 8.70 -13.11
C ARG A 145 -4.30 8.50 -12.53
N PHE A 146 -5.28 9.02 -13.20
CA PHE A 146 -6.69 8.74 -12.94
C PHE A 146 -7.39 8.30 -14.23
N SER A 147 -8.30 7.33 -14.08
CA SER A 147 -9.11 6.83 -15.18
C SER A 147 -10.16 7.85 -15.61
N ASP A 148 -10.88 7.56 -16.67
CA ASP A 148 -12.13 8.28 -16.95
C ASP A 148 -13.18 7.99 -15.87
N ARG A 149 -14.19 8.85 -15.79
CA ARG A 149 -15.32 8.70 -14.86
C ARG A 149 -16.06 7.41 -15.14
N GLU A 150 -16.26 6.59 -14.11
CA GLU A 150 -16.98 5.31 -14.18
C GLU A 150 -16.39 4.29 -15.16
N ASP A 151 -15.21 4.54 -15.71
CA ASP A 151 -14.45 3.60 -16.55
C ASP A 151 -13.03 3.39 -16.01
N ALA A 152 -12.82 2.27 -15.34
CA ALA A 152 -11.52 1.91 -14.81
C ALA A 152 -10.49 1.50 -15.87
N THR A 153 -10.88 1.39 -17.13
CA THR A 153 -10.02 0.89 -18.22
C THR A 153 -9.49 1.99 -19.15
N ASP A 154 -9.98 3.22 -19.03
CA ASP A 154 -9.54 4.34 -19.88
C ASP A 154 -8.64 5.32 -19.10
N TYR A 155 -7.35 5.38 -19.48
CA TYR A 155 -6.34 6.26 -18.92
C TYR A 155 -5.73 7.20 -19.95
N THR A 156 -6.28 7.23 -21.16
CA THR A 156 -5.75 8.06 -22.24
C THR A 156 -6.50 9.38 -22.30
N PRO A 157 -5.88 10.52 -21.96
CA PRO A 157 -6.55 11.80 -22.00
C PRO A 157 -6.96 12.19 -23.42
N VAL A 158 -8.23 12.47 -23.61
CA VAL A 158 -8.81 13.03 -24.84
C VAL A 158 -9.80 14.13 -24.50
N ALA A 159 -10.20 14.92 -25.49
CA ALA A 159 -11.10 16.07 -25.26
C ALA A 159 -12.50 15.68 -24.74
N THR A 160 -12.87 14.42 -24.84
CA THR A 160 -14.21 13.92 -24.51
C THR A 160 -14.28 13.09 -23.24
N ASN A 161 -13.15 12.81 -22.57
CA ASN A 161 -13.08 12.08 -21.31
C ASN A 161 -12.46 12.90 -20.19
N GLU A 162 -12.52 12.36 -18.98
CA GLU A 162 -11.95 12.97 -17.78
C GLU A 162 -10.64 12.28 -17.33
N ALA A 163 -10.11 11.34 -18.12
CA ALA A 163 -8.84 10.68 -17.83
C ALA A 163 -7.66 11.67 -17.82
N GLY A 164 -6.67 11.41 -16.97
CA GLY A 164 -5.52 12.30 -16.90
C GLY A 164 -4.44 11.83 -15.95
N SER A 165 -3.49 12.72 -15.72
CA SER A 165 -2.38 12.46 -14.82
C SER A 165 -1.85 13.75 -14.21
N LEU A 166 -1.29 13.65 -13.01
CA LEU A 166 -0.63 14.74 -12.31
C LEU A 166 0.64 14.22 -11.63
N ARG A 167 1.54 15.13 -11.28
CA ARG A 167 2.76 14.82 -10.56
C ARG A 167 2.85 15.70 -9.31
N ILE A 168 3.14 15.09 -8.16
CA ILE A 168 3.46 15.81 -6.93
C ILE A 168 4.89 16.35 -7.03
N SER A 169 5.11 17.57 -6.60
CA SER A 169 6.41 18.24 -6.72
C SER A 169 7.25 18.19 -5.45
N ASP A 170 6.72 17.66 -4.36
CA ASP A 170 7.38 17.61 -3.05
C ASP A 170 7.48 16.18 -2.52
N GLY A 171 8.64 15.83 -1.93
CA GLY A 171 8.96 14.48 -1.49
C GLY A 171 9.74 13.66 -2.51
N SER A 172 10.02 12.42 -2.15
CA SER A 172 10.69 11.45 -3.03
C SER A 172 9.76 10.38 -3.57
N LYS A 173 8.67 10.09 -2.87
CA LYS A 173 7.67 9.10 -3.27
C LYS A 173 6.30 9.39 -2.62
N ILE A 174 5.25 8.99 -3.30
CA ILE A 174 3.90 8.90 -2.72
C ILE A 174 3.86 7.63 -1.86
N VAL A 175 3.47 7.77 -0.59
CA VAL A 175 3.47 6.67 0.37
C VAL A 175 2.08 6.07 0.54
N GLY A 176 1.05 6.90 0.67
CA GLY A 176 -0.31 6.41 0.86
C GLY A 176 -1.37 7.50 0.63
N ALA A 177 -2.61 7.08 0.57
CA ALA A 177 -3.76 7.98 0.41
C ALA A 177 -4.97 7.49 1.20
N VAL A 178 -5.81 8.43 1.63
CA VAL A 178 -7.07 8.17 2.34
C VAL A 178 -8.17 9.05 1.77
N LYS A 179 -9.36 8.49 1.62
CA LYS A 179 -10.56 9.24 1.26
C LYS A 179 -10.98 10.12 2.43
N SER A 180 -11.30 11.37 2.16
CA SER A 180 -11.84 12.31 3.15
C SER A 180 -13.00 13.07 2.52
N ALA A 181 -13.79 13.78 3.33
CA ALA A 181 -14.97 14.48 2.85
C ALA A 181 -14.63 15.48 1.73
N GLY A 182 -15.06 15.18 0.49
CA GLY A 182 -14.89 16.03 -0.69
C GLY A 182 -13.46 16.12 -1.24
N GLN A 183 -12.52 15.32 -0.75
CA GLN A 183 -11.13 15.29 -1.25
C GLN A 183 -10.46 13.95 -0.94
N ILE A 184 -9.38 13.66 -1.66
CA ILE A 184 -8.48 12.56 -1.35
C ILE A 184 -7.22 13.17 -0.73
N LEU A 185 -6.88 12.72 0.47
CA LEU A 185 -5.64 13.08 1.14
C LEU A 185 -4.53 12.14 0.69
N VAL A 186 -3.44 12.68 0.18
CA VAL A 186 -2.30 11.92 -0.34
C VAL A 186 -1.03 12.38 0.35
N TRP A 187 -0.30 11.44 0.90
CA TRP A 187 0.97 11.70 1.57
C TRP A 187 2.14 11.27 0.69
N THR A 188 3.13 12.14 0.68
CA THR A 188 4.50 11.74 0.33
C THR A 188 5.25 11.33 1.60
N ASP A 189 6.50 10.99 1.46
CA ASP A 189 7.41 10.76 2.59
C ASP A 189 7.71 12.06 3.40
N THR A 190 7.35 13.23 2.90
CA THR A 190 7.64 14.52 3.54
C THR A 190 6.43 15.42 3.77
N SER A 191 5.34 15.25 3.01
CA SER A 191 4.25 16.23 2.95
C SER A 191 2.88 15.61 2.75
N LEU A 192 1.84 16.38 3.09
CA LEU A 192 0.44 16.06 2.84
C LEU A 192 -0.09 16.93 1.71
N HIS A 193 -0.80 16.30 0.77
CA HIS A 193 -1.49 16.93 -0.34
C HIS A 193 -2.97 16.57 -0.34
N GLY A 194 -3.80 17.47 -0.86
CA GLY A 194 -5.20 17.22 -1.15
C GLY A 194 -5.45 17.17 -2.65
N ILE A 195 -6.13 16.12 -3.10
CA ILE A 195 -6.64 15.98 -4.45
C ILE A 195 -8.14 16.21 -4.38
N GLN A 196 -8.63 17.18 -5.14
CA GLN A 196 -10.04 17.53 -5.17
C GLN A 196 -10.55 17.52 -6.61
N PHE A 197 -11.74 16.98 -6.81
CA PHE A 197 -12.41 17.07 -8.11
C PHE A 197 -12.80 18.53 -8.40
N VAL A 198 -12.32 19.05 -9.51
CA VAL A 198 -12.56 20.44 -9.94
C VAL A 198 -13.35 20.51 -11.25
N GLY A 199 -13.59 19.36 -11.89
CA GLY A 199 -14.30 19.26 -13.17
C GLY A 199 -13.44 19.60 -14.38
N THR A 200 -14.02 19.45 -15.55
CA THR A 200 -13.36 19.70 -16.83
C THR A 200 -12.93 21.16 -16.97
N PRO A 201 -11.78 21.45 -17.59
CA PRO A 201 -10.90 20.52 -18.33
C PRO A 201 -9.81 19.85 -17.48
N PHE A 202 -9.71 20.13 -16.18
CA PHE A 202 -8.59 19.67 -15.36
C PHE A 202 -8.90 18.39 -14.54
N THR A 203 -10.15 17.99 -14.42
CA THR A 203 -10.66 16.86 -13.65
C THR A 203 -10.31 16.95 -12.17
N PHE A 204 -9.04 16.88 -11.81
CA PHE A 204 -8.55 16.99 -10.44
C PHE A 204 -7.58 18.15 -10.25
N GLY A 205 -7.74 18.86 -9.14
CA GLY A 205 -6.79 19.85 -8.62
C GLY A 205 -5.93 19.25 -7.51
N LEU A 206 -4.65 19.59 -7.50
CA LEU A 206 -3.69 19.16 -6.48
C LEU A 206 -3.25 20.39 -5.66
N ARG A 207 -3.29 20.27 -4.34
CA ARG A 207 -2.86 21.32 -3.41
C ARG A 207 -2.08 20.74 -2.25
N GLN A 208 -0.94 21.33 -1.91
CA GLN A 208 -0.22 21.01 -0.69
C GLN A 208 -0.98 21.54 0.53
N LEU A 209 -1.19 20.69 1.53
CA LEU A 209 -1.91 20.99 2.77
C LEU A 209 -0.97 21.12 3.97
N GLY A 210 0.18 20.46 3.94
CA GLY A 210 1.18 20.52 4.99
C GLY A 210 2.53 20.02 4.52
N ALA A 211 3.59 20.60 5.08
CA ALA A 211 4.98 20.18 4.89
C ALA A 211 5.51 19.56 6.20
N ASN A 212 6.58 18.78 6.09
CA ASN A 212 7.24 18.11 7.23
C ASN A 212 6.28 17.24 8.08
N ALA A 213 5.34 16.59 7.42
CA ALA A 213 4.33 15.74 8.03
C ALA A 213 4.01 14.56 7.09
N GLY A 214 5.05 13.87 6.65
CA GLY A 214 4.98 12.71 5.77
C GLY A 214 4.33 11.51 6.44
N LEU A 215 4.11 10.46 5.66
CA LEU A 215 3.53 9.20 6.13
C LEU A 215 4.62 8.13 6.22
N ILE A 216 4.66 7.41 7.33
CA ILE A 216 5.67 6.37 7.57
C ILE A 216 5.47 5.13 6.68
N ALA A 217 4.22 4.72 6.44
CA ALA A 217 3.84 3.53 5.68
C ALA A 217 2.48 3.68 5.00
N GLN A 218 2.23 2.90 3.96
CA GLN A 218 1.02 2.99 3.13
C GLN A 218 -0.29 2.92 3.94
N HIS A 219 -0.35 2.06 4.93
CA HIS A 219 -1.53 1.82 5.75
C HIS A 219 -1.46 2.46 7.14
N ALA A 220 -0.63 3.51 7.31
CA ALA A 220 -0.46 4.19 8.60
C ALA A 220 -1.35 5.43 8.79
N ALA A 221 -2.27 5.70 7.86
CA ALA A 221 -3.22 6.81 7.92
C ALA A 221 -4.66 6.32 7.90
N ILE A 222 -5.52 7.00 8.63
CA ILE A 222 -6.96 6.72 8.69
C ILE A 222 -7.76 8.03 8.84
N GLU A 223 -8.97 8.02 8.29
CA GLU A 223 -9.94 9.11 8.48
C GLU A 223 -11.02 8.67 9.47
N VAL A 224 -11.34 9.54 10.41
CA VAL A 224 -12.40 9.35 11.41
C VAL A 224 -13.17 10.65 11.57
N ASN A 225 -14.46 10.64 11.23
CA ASN A 225 -15.37 11.79 11.41
C ASN A 225 -14.86 13.10 10.76
N GLY A 226 -14.30 13.02 9.56
CA GLY A 226 -13.78 14.17 8.83
C GLY A 226 -12.37 14.60 9.23
N ILE A 227 -11.73 13.92 10.18
CA ILE A 227 -10.37 14.20 10.63
C ILE A 227 -9.46 13.05 10.18
N ALA A 228 -8.38 13.35 9.49
CA ALA A 228 -7.37 12.35 9.17
C ALA A 228 -6.31 12.29 10.29
N TYR A 229 -5.93 11.07 10.65
CA TYR A 229 -4.89 10.78 11.64
C TYR A 229 -3.84 9.89 11.01
N TRP A 230 -2.57 10.16 11.26
CA TRP A 230 -1.49 9.33 10.72
C TRP A 230 -0.23 9.32 11.58
N MET A 231 0.57 8.30 11.35
CA MET A 231 1.89 8.12 11.92
C MET A 231 2.94 8.56 10.90
N SER A 232 3.80 9.47 11.28
CA SER A 232 4.99 9.88 10.52
C SER A 232 6.23 9.15 11.04
N ASP A 233 7.41 9.50 10.53
CA ASP A 233 8.67 8.89 10.97
C ASP A 233 9.07 9.30 12.40
N ASP A 234 8.53 10.39 12.94
CA ASP A 234 8.93 10.96 14.24
C ASP A 234 7.77 11.30 15.19
N ALA A 235 6.56 11.31 14.71
CA ALA A 235 5.40 11.77 15.48
C ALA A 235 4.08 11.31 14.87
N PHE A 236 3.02 11.53 15.63
CA PHE A 236 1.64 11.41 15.17
C PHE A 236 1.10 12.78 14.79
N TYR A 237 0.32 12.81 13.74
CA TYR A 237 -0.29 14.04 13.21
C TYR A 237 -1.79 13.86 12.99
N LEU A 238 -2.49 14.96 12.93
CA LEU A 238 -3.88 15.02 12.48
C LEU A 238 -4.09 16.17 11.49
N TYR A 239 -5.13 16.03 10.66
CA TYR A 239 -5.61 17.06 9.76
C TYR A 239 -7.11 17.25 9.95
N ASP A 240 -7.50 18.43 10.42
CA ASP A 240 -8.89 18.89 10.60
C ASP A 240 -9.16 20.17 9.79
N GLY A 241 -8.48 20.31 8.65
CA GLY A 241 -8.37 21.52 7.85
C GLY A 241 -7.00 22.17 7.95
N VAL A 242 -6.24 21.86 9.01
CA VAL A 242 -4.85 22.25 9.22
C VAL A 242 -4.05 21.07 9.77
N VAL A 243 -2.83 20.87 9.29
CA VAL A 243 -1.94 19.84 9.82
C VAL A 243 -1.44 20.24 11.20
N LYS A 244 -1.61 19.34 12.18
CA LYS A 244 -1.20 19.54 13.57
C LYS A 244 -0.46 18.31 14.08
N LYS A 245 0.67 18.52 14.76
CA LYS A 245 1.35 17.48 15.53
C LYS A 245 0.50 17.14 16.76
N MET A 246 0.27 15.86 17.01
CA MET A 246 -0.49 15.39 18.17
C MET A 246 0.43 15.27 19.40
N PRO A 247 0.05 15.82 20.55
CA PRO A 247 0.73 15.52 21.81
C PRO A 247 0.59 14.02 22.12
N CYS A 248 1.70 13.31 22.27
CA CYS A 248 1.72 11.89 22.54
C CYS A 248 2.58 11.60 23.77
N SER A 249 1.97 11.06 24.83
CA SER A 249 2.67 10.75 26.09
C SER A 249 3.61 9.54 26.00
N VAL A 250 3.47 8.73 24.96
CA VAL A 250 4.28 7.52 24.71
C VAL A 250 5.13 7.65 23.43
N GLN A 251 5.34 8.87 22.93
CA GLN A 251 6.03 9.11 21.67
C GLN A 251 7.42 8.48 21.64
N ASP A 252 8.27 8.82 22.61
CA ASP A 252 9.64 8.34 22.67
C ASP A 252 9.68 6.79 22.77
N PHE A 253 8.79 6.22 23.59
CA PHE A 253 8.70 4.75 23.71
C PHE A 253 8.38 4.07 22.39
N VAL A 254 7.51 4.65 21.57
CA VAL A 254 7.10 4.08 20.29
C VAL A 254 8.19 4.26 19.23
N PHE A 255 8.71 5.48 19.07
CA PHE A 255 9.64 5.80 17.96
C PHE A 255 11.06 5.32 18.22
N ASP A 256 11.49 5.14 19.49
CA ASP A 256 12.75 4.50 19.83
C ASP A 256 12.72 2.97 19.63
N ASP A 257 11.52 2.37 19.64
CA ASP A 257 11.33 0.92 19.53
C ASP A 257 10.88 0.45 18.13
N ILE A 258 10.64 1.33 17.20
CA ILE A 258 10.17 0.97 15.86
C ILE A 258 11.27 0.32 15.01
N SER A 259 10.95 -0.76 14.30
CA SER A 259 11.79 -1.31 13.24
C SER A 259 11.62 -0.52 11.94
N TYR A 260 12.49 0.46 11.69
CA TYR A 260 12.44 1.23 10.43
C TYR A 260 12.73 0.38 9.19
N THR A 261 13.38 -0.76 9.35
CA THR A 261 13.59 -1.73 8.28
C THR A 261 12.27 -2.34 7.79
N ASN A 262 11.36 -2.63 8.73
CA ASN A 262 10.08 -3.26 8.47
C ASN A 262 8.90 -2.28 8.57
N LYS A 263 9.15 -0.97 8.51
CA LYS A 263 8.11 0.06 8.69
C LYS A 263 6.95 -0.01 7.70
N ASN A 264 7.18 -0.60 6.52
CA ASN A 264 6.12 -0.75 5.51
C ASN A 264 4.99 -1.70 5.93
N ASP A 265 5.22 -2.52 6.97
CA ASP A 265 4.21 -3.43 7.50
C ASP A 265 3.25 -2.71 8.47
N ILE A 266 3.55 -1.47 8.88
CA ILE A 266 2.71 -0.70 9.81
C ILE A 266 1.30 -0.55 9.23
N ALA A 267 0.32 -0.89 10.05
CA ALA A 267 -1.08 -0.80 9.72
C ALA A 267 -1.87 -0.08 10.81
N VAL A 268 -2.93 0.62 10.43
CA VAL A 268 -3.84 1.29 11.36
C VAL A 268 -5.21 0.63 11.36
N GLY A 269 -5.85 0.59 12.51
CA GLY A 269 -7.21 0.12 12.67
C GLY A 269 -8.07 1.08 13.49
N LEU A 270 -9.37 1.12 13.19
CA LEU A 270 -10.36 1.88 13.95
C LEU A 270 -11.21 0.95 14.81
N ASN A 271 -11.14 1.12 16.09
CA ASN A 271 -12.02 0.44 17.05
C ASN A 271 -13.15 1.40 17.47
N THR A 272 -14.25 1.36 16.74
CA THR A 272 -15.38 2.26 16.96
C THR A 272 -16.07 2.05 18.29
N ALA A 273 -16.04 0.83 18.84
CA ALA A 273 -16.67 0.51 20.11
C ALA A 273 -16.04 1.26 21.32
N TYR A 274 -14.76 1.58 21.21
CA TYR A 274 -13.99 2.26 22.27
C TYR A 274 -13.44 3.62 21.83
N ASN A 275 -13.77 4.09 20.62
CA ASN A 275 -13.30 5.35 20.05
C ASN A 275 -11.77 5.42 19.92
N GLU A 276 -11.16 4.35 19.48
CA GLU A 276 -9.71 4.18 19.42
C GLU A 276 -9.20 4.04 18.00
N ILE A 277 -8.09 4.72 17.72
CA ILE A 277 -7.25 4.50 16.55
C ILE A 277 -6.03 3.73 17.04
N ILE A 278 -5.74 2.61 16.39
CA ILE A 278 -4.67 1.70 16.82
C ILE A 278 -3.68 1.53 15.67
N TRP A 279 -2.43 1.96 15.88
CA TRP A 279 -1.33 1.69 14.96
C TRP A 279 -0.57 0.46 15.42
N TYR A 280 -0.49 -0.53 14.55
CA TYR A 280 0.26 -1.76 14.76
C TYR A 280 1.63 -1.61 14.09
N TYR A 281 2.71 -1.91 14.81
CA TYR A 281 4.06 -1.72 14.31
C TYR A 281 5.01 -2.84 14.76
N PRO A 282 6.06 -3.13 13.98
CA PRO A 282 7.12 -4.04 14.40
C PRO A 282 8.08 -3.33 15.36
N SER A 283 8.41 -3.97 16.49
CA SER A 283 9.44 -3.49 17.39
C SER A 283 10.85 -3.59 16.77
N ALA A 284 11.82 -2.90 17.31
CA ALA A 284 13.19 -2.82 16.76
C ALA A 284 13.86 -4.18 16.54
N SER A 285 13.49 -5.19 17.34
CA SER A 285 14.03 -6.55 17.24
C SER A 285 13.14 -7.52 16.46
N ALA A 286 11.94 -7.07 16.03
CA ALA A 286 10.97 -7.90 15.37
C ALA A 286 11.03 -7.77 13.85
N SER A 287 10.80 -8.86 13.14
CA SER A 287 10.64 -8.90 11.69
C SER A 287 9.17 -8.81 11.25
N GLN A 288 8.23 -8.88 12.19
CA GLN A 288 6.78 -8.80 11.98
C GLN A 288 6.16 -7.92 13.05
N ILE A 289 4.95 -7.45 12.81
CA ILE A 289 4.20 -6.64 13.77
C ILE A 289 3.96 -7.42 15.06
N ASP A 290 4.42 -6.87 16.18
CA ASP A 290 4.31 -7.46 17.51
C ASP A 290 3.80 -6.47 18.58
N ARG A 291 3.71 -5.17 18.22
CA ARG A 291 3.29 -4.10 19.11
C ARG A 291 2.21 -3.23 18.48
N ALA A 292 1.54 -2.50 19.35
CA ALA A 292 0.59 -1.48 18.92
C ALA A 292 0.58 -0.30 19.89
N VAL A 293 0.18 0.85 19.36
CA VAL A 293 -0.10 2.06 20.13
C VAL A 293 -1.53 2.52 19.81
N ALA A 294 -2.31 2.79 20.81
CA ALA A 294 -3.69 3.21 20.69
C ALA A 294 -3.88 4.66 21.16
N TYR A 295 -4.71 5.38 20.43
CA TYR A 295 -5.15 6.72 20.74
C TYR A 295 -6.67 6.75 20.83
N ASN A 296 -7.20 7.08 22.03
CA ASN A 296 -8.62 7.37 22.19
C ASN A 296 -8.88 8.80 21.72
N TYR A 297 -9.60 8.96 20.58
CA TYR A 297 -9.79 10.26 19.97
C TYR A 297 -10.84 11.14 20.66
N LEU A 298 -11.67 10.59 21.56
CA LEU A 298 -12.57 11.37 22.40
C LEU A 298 -11.89 11.83 23.69
N GLU A 299 -11.22 10.92 24.40
CA GLU A 299 -10.55 11.21 25.67
C GLU A 299 -9.15 11.82 25.48
N ARG A 300 -8.59 11.73 24.27
CA ARG A 300 -7.24 12.20 23.91
C ARG A 300 -6.13 11.55 24.74
N THR A 301 -6.31 10.28 25.06
CA THR A 301 -5.37 9.48 25.84
C THR A 301 -4.64 8.46 24.96
N TRP A 302 -3.40 8.13 25.35
CA TRP A 302 -2.54 7.19 24.66
C TRP A 302 -2.19 6.02 25.55
N TYR A 303 -2.07 4.83 24.97
CA TYR A 303 -1.52 3.65 25.63
C TYR A 303 -0.90 2.69 24.64
N THR A 304 -0.06 1.78 25.11
CA THR A 304 0.65 0.79 24.29
C THR A 304 0.12 -0.61 24.56
N LEU A 305 0.24 -1.47 23.57
CA LEU A 305 -0.24 -2.85 23.58
C LEU A 305 0.83 -3.79 23.02
N SER A 306 0.96 -4.98 23.59
CA SER A 306 1.70 -6.09 23.00
C SER A 306 0.74 -6.92 22.16
N LEU A 307 0.41 -6.44 20.97
CA LEU A 307 -0.57 -7.03 20.07
C LEU A 307 -0.14 -6.83 18.61
N GLY A 308 0.01 -7.90 17.86
CA GLY A 308 0.31 -7.88 16.45
C GLY A 308 -0.94 -8.09 15.60
N ARG A 309 -1.17 -7.22 14.63
CA ARG A 309 -2.17 -7.35 13.57
C ARG A 309 -1.62 -6.75 12.28
N THR A 310 -1.70 -7.46 11.20
CA THR A 310 -1.23 -7.00 9.88
C THR A 310 -2.31 -6.28 9.09
N THR A 311 -3.56 -6.48 9.45
CA THR A 311 -4.72 -5.85 8.81
C THR A 311 -5.83 -5.65 9.84
N TRP A 312 -6.68 -4.68 9.56
CA TRP A 312 -7.86 -4.40 10.36
C TRP A 312 -9.07 -4.19 9.45
N LEU A 313 -10.16 -4.84 9.79
CA LEU A 313 -11.47 -4.59 9.19
C LEU A 313 -12.43 -4.25 10.32
N GLY A 314 -13.04 -3.07 10.26
CA GLY A 314 -14.11 -2.70 11.18
C GLY A 314 -15.30 -3.62 11.03
N ALA A 315 -15.82 -4.16 12.12
CA ALA A 315 -17.11 -4.84 12.10
C ALA A 315 -18.23 -3.80 11.97
N TYR A 316 -19.15 -4.04 11.03
CA TYR A 316 -20.39 -3.27 10.89
C TYR A 316 -21.51 -3.93 11.69
#